data_ff8842c4e9a48168e10f008d4e4c382b
#
_entry.id   ff8842c4e9a48168e10f008d4e4c382b
#
_cell.length_a   1.000
_cell.length_b   1.000
_cell.length_c   1.000
_cell.angle_alpha   90.00
_cell.angle_beta   90.00
_cell.angle_gamma   90.00
#
_symmetry.space_group_name_H-M   'P 1'
#
loop_
_entity.id
_entity.type
_entity.pdbx_description
1 polymer ?
#
loop_
_entity_poly.entity_id
_entity_poly.type
_entity_poly.pdbx_seq_one_letter_code
_entity_poly.pdbx_strand_id
1 'polypeptide(L)'
;GVSPDRHGIVNNTFLDPVRGFFDYAADPTWLEAEPIWSIAARAGVVSASYFWVGSEGAWTSGFGPRHWKAFDTRVPESAKVDQILAWLDLPDPAERPHLVTAWFHGADGAAHRFGPQDPAVAASLAAQGRELERLLDGISARGLDATTTVVVVSDHGMVDTKRRVDLTR
;
A
#
# COMPACT_ATOMS: atom_id res chain seq x y z
N GLY A 1 -3.74 -13.84 1.54
CA GLY A 1 -4.77 -13.00 2.10
C GLY A 1 -5.94 -13.81 2.63
N VAL A 2 -6.70 -13.21 3.50
CA VAL A 2 -7.94 -13.78 4.08
C VAL A 2 -9.05 -12.74 4.01
N SER A 3 -10.29 -13.16 4.15
CA SER A 3 -11.48 -12.28 4.12
C SER A 3 -11.59 -11.40 5.38
N PRO A 4 -12.36 -10.30 5.34
CA PRO A 4 -12.51 -9.35 6.45
C PRO A 4 -12.95 -9.96 7.78
N ASP A 5 -13.78 -10.99 7.74
CA ASP A 5 -14.22 -11.77 8.92
C ASP A 5 -13.07 -12.54 9.59
N ARG A 6 -11.93 -12.69 8.90
CA ARG A 6 -10.73 -13.37 9.39
C ARG A 6 -9.60 -12.44 9.78
N HIS A 7 -9.49 -11.26 9.18
CA HIS A 7 -8.45 -10.30 9.52
C HIS A 7 -8.95 -9.13 10.39
N GLY A 8 -10.24 -9.07 10.70
CA GLY A 8 -10.84 -8.12 11.64
C GLY A 8 -11.14 -6.72 11.08
N ILE A 9 -10.61 -6.34 9.93
CA ILE A 9 -10.82 -5.01 9.33
C ILE A 9 -12.00 -5.10 8.35
N VAL A 10 -13.18 -4.77 8.84
CA VAL A 10 -14.43 -4.95 8.07
C VAL A 10 -14.79 -3.74 7.20
N ASN A 11 -14.19 -2.58 7.46
CA ASN A 11 -14.37 -1.36 6.69
C ASN A 11 -13.19 -0.40 6.98
N ASN A 12 -13.05 0.66 6.19
CA ASN A 12 -12.07 1.73 6.41
C ASN A 12 -12.28 2.46 7.74
N THR A 13 -13.55 2.60 8.13
CA THR A 13 -13.94 3.15 9.44
C THR A 13 -15.10 2.31 9.99
N PHE A 14 -15.03 1.93 11.26
CA PHE A 14 -16.10 1.19 11.93
C PHE A 14 -15.98 1.31 13.45
N LEU A 15 -17.07 1.02 14.15
CA LEU A 15 -17.11 0.94 15.59
C LEU A 15 -17.05 -0.53 16.03
N ASP A 16 -15.97 -0.89 16.72
CA ASP A 16 -15.89 -2.15 17.44
C ASP A 16 -16.45 -1.96 18.85
N PRO A 17 -17.35 -2.82 19.33
CA PRO A 17 -18.00 -2.63 20.64
C PRO A 17 -17.06 -2.79 21.83
N VAL A 18 -15.90 -3.40 21.66
CA VAL A 18 -14.89 -3.63 22.70
C VAL A 18 -13.70 -2.70 22.57
N ARG A 19 -13.21 -2.51 21.36
CA ARG A 19 -11.97 -1.78 21.05
C ARG A 19 -12.19 -0.30 20.73
N GLY A 20 -13.43 0.10 20.43
CA GLY A 20 -13.77 1.46 20.06
C GLY A 20 -13.72 1.71 18.55
N PHE A 21 -13.51 2.97 18.18
CA PHE A 21 -13.57 3.39 16.78
C PHE A 21 -12.26 3.09 16.03
N PHE A 22 -12.38 2.37 14.92
CA PHE A 22 -11.31 2.19 13.96
C PHE A 22 -11.40 3.24 12.85
N ASP A 23 -10.31 3.92 12.58
CA ASP A 23 -10.16 4.87 11.49
C ASP A 23 -8.71 4.80 10.99
N TYR A 24 -8.42 3.86 10.10
CA TYR A 24 -7.07 3.61 9.59
C TYR A 24 -5.98 3.60 10.69
N ALA A 25 -6.31 3.07 11.86
CA ALA A 25 -5.40 3.05 12.98
C ALA A 25 -4.09 2.33 12.64
N ALA A 26 -2.97 2.99 12.93
CA ALA A 26 -1.64 2.42 12.74
C ALA A 26 -1.28 1.32 13.77
N ASP A 27 -2.18 1.01 14.70
CA ASP A 27 -2.00 -0.05 15.69
C ASP A 27 -2.17 -1.42 15.02
N PRO A 28 -1.07 -2.21 14.88
CA PRO A 28 -1.11 -3.50 14.21
C PRO A 28 -1.97 -4.55 14.92
N THR A 29 -2.35 -4.33 16.18
CA THR A 29 -3.21 -5.25 16.92
C THR A 29 -4.64 -5.34 16.36
N TRP A 30 -5.05 -4.40 15.50
CA TRP A 30 -6.31 -4.48 14.77
C TRP A 30 -6.31 -5.59 13.70
N LEU A 31 -5.13 -6.01 13.25
CA LEU A 31 -4.99 -7.07 12.26
C LEU A 31 -5.00 -8.45 12.95
N GLU A 32 -6.13 -9.16 12.88
CA GLU A 32 -6.29 -10.49 13.48
C GLU A 32 -5.65 -11.60 12.63
N ALA A 33 -5.32 -11.32 11.36
CA ALA A 33 -4.56 -12.21 10.51
C ALA A 33 -3.19 -11.61 10.19
N GLU A 34 -2.17 -12.45 10.13
CA GLU A 34 -0.81 -12.03 9.89
C GLU A 34 -0.61 -11.51 8.47
N PRO A 35 -0.15 -10.26 8.28
CA PRO A 35 0.09 -9.70 6.96
C PRO A 35 1.38 -10.24 6.33
N ILE A 36 1.49 -10.08 4.99
CA ILE A 36 2.59 -10.65 4.20
C ILE A 36 3.97 -10.16 4.67
N TRP A 37 4.11 -8.91 5.09
CA TRP A 37 5.39 -8.39 5.60
C TRP A 37 5.81 -9.03 6.93
N SER A 38 4.85 -9.39 7.80
CA SER A 38 5.15 -10.12 9.03
C SER A 38 5.59 -11.55 8.75
N ILE A 39 4.92 -12.23 7.82
CA ILE A 39 5.32 -13.56 7.35
C ILE A 39 6.73 -13.52 6.78
N ALA A 40 7.03 -12.51 5.94
CA ALA A 40 8.35 -12.28 5.37
C ALA A 40 9.41 -12.07 6.47
N ALA A 41 9.14 -11.18 7.43
CA ALA A 41 10.06 -10.90 8.53
C ALA A 41 10.36 -12.14 9.38
N ARG A 42 9.34 -12.96 9.70
CA ARG A 42 9.55 -14.23 10.42
C ARG A 42 10.36 -15.25 9.62
N ALA A 43 10.30 -15.18 8.30
CA ALA A 43 11.12 -16.02 7.41
C ALA A 43 12.53 -15.42 7.17
N GLY A 44 12.90 -14.35 7.85
CA GLY A 44 14.18 -13.66 7.66
C GLY A 44 14.28 -12.85 6.36
N VAL A 45 13.14 -12.58 5.71
CA VAL A 45 13.06 -11.80 4.49
C VAL A 45 12.85 -10.34 4.83
N VAL A 46 13.78 -9.48 4.46
CA VAL A 46 13.66 -8.03 4.62
C VAL A 46 12.56 -7.51 3.69
N SER A 47 11.62 -6.75 4.25
CA SER A 47 10.55 -6.11 3.49
C SER A 47 10.55 -4.59 3.62
N ALA A 48 10.07 -3.93 2.58
CA ALA A 48 9.80 -2.50 2.57
C ALA A 48 8.33 -2.23 2.20
N SER A 49 7.76 -1.17 2.75
CA SER A 49 6.39 -0.79 2.48
C SER A 49 6.25 0.72 2.29
N TYR A 50 5.63 1.10 1.19
CA TYR A 50 5.34 2.50 0.91
C TYR A 50 3.83 2.71 0.84
N PHE A 51 3.24 3.28 1.90
CA PHE A 51 1.81 3.58 1.99
C PHE A 51 0.87 2.37 1.91
N TRP A 52 1.35 1.16 2.13
CA TRP A 52 0.45 0.01 2.16
C TRP A 52 -0.30 -0.04 3.48
N VAL A 53 -1.62 0.00 3.41
CA VAL A 53 -2.50 0.08 4.59
C VAL A 53 -2.16 -1.03 5.60
N GLY A 54 -2.01 -0.64 6.86
CA GLY A 54 -1.68 -1.54 7.96
C GLY A 54 -0.19 -1.87 8.11
N SER A 55 0.68 -1.45 7.17
CA SER A 55 2.13 -1.69 7.27
C SER A 55 2.86 -0.65 8.12
N GLU A 56 2.27 0.51 8.30
CA GLU A 56 2.78 1.61 9.11
C GLU A 56 2.41 1.40 10.58
N GLY A 57 3.33 1.64 11.47
CA GLY A 57 3.09 1.54 12.90
C GLY A 57 4.20 0.81 13.66
N ALA A 58 4.09 0.87 14.97
CA ALA A 58 5.02 0.21 15.87
C ALA A 58 4.67 -1.28 16.03
N TRP A 59 5.28 -2.11 15.22
CA TRP A 59 5.15 -3.58 15.33
C TRP A 59 5.93 -4.07 16.55
N THR A 60 5.27 -4.13 17.70
CA THR A 60 5.87 -4.56 18.97
C THR A 60 6.36 -6.01 18.95
N SER A 61 5.84 -6.83 18.05
CA SER A 61 6.31 -8.19 17.80
C SER A 61 7.69 -8.26 17.12
N GLY A 62 8.21 -7.14 16.61
CA GLY A 62 9.42 -7.11 15.79
C GLY A 62 9.23 -7.62 14.35
N PHE A 63 8.02 -7.99 13.97
CA PHE A 63 7.70 -8.56 12.64
C PHE A 63 7.00 -7.56 11.71
N GLY A 64 7.30 -6.29 11.82
CA GLY A 64 6.90 -5.26 10.86
C GLY A 64 7.80 -5.22 9.63
N PRO A 65 7.45 -4.39 8.62
CA PRO A 65 8.37 -4.11 7.51
C PRO A 65 9.64 -3.43 8.06
N ARG A 66 10.81 -3.83 7.54
CA ARG A 66 12.10 -3.23 7.93
C ARG A 66 12.17 -1.75 7.57
N HIS A 67 11.66 -1.41 6.40
CA HIS A 67 11.57 -0.05 5.90
C HIS A 67 10.12 0.27 5.61
N TRP A 68 9.67 1.46 6.00
CA TRP A 68 8.30 1.86 5.69
C TRP A 68 8.15 3.38 5.63
N LYS A 69 7.10 3.82 4.97
CA LYS A 69 6.68 5.23 4.92
C LYS A 69 5.21 5.31 5.28
N ALA A 70 4.90 6.21 6.22
CA ALA A 70 3.54 6.54 6.60
C ALA A 70 2.82 7.26 5.46
N PHE A 71 1.51 7.02 5.34
CA PHE A 71 0.67 7.64 4.32
C PHE A 71 0.66 9.17 4.44
N ASP A 72 0.92 9.84 3.32
CA ASP A 72 0.82 11.29 3.17
C ASP A 72 0.37 11.61 1.74
N THR A 73 -0.84 12.19 1.59
CA THR A 73 -1.42 12.56 0.30
C THR A 73 -0.63 13.61 -0.47
N ARG A 74 0.28 14.33 0.20
CA ARG A 74 1.12 15.37 -0.42
C ARG A 74 2.33 14.80 -1.15
N VAL A 75 2.66 13.54 -0.90
CA VAL A 75 3.83 12.90 -1.52
C VAL A 75 3.50 12.54 -2.97
N PRO A 76 4.27 13.04 -3.95
CA PRO A 76 4.05 12.70 -5.35
C PRO A 76 4.42 11.23 -5.63
N GLU A 77 3.82 10.65 -6.67
CA GLU A 77 4.07 9.26 -7.07
C GLU A 77 5.55 9.01 -7.40
N SER A 78 6.22 10.03 -7.99
CA SER A 78 7.65 9.96 -8.30
C SER A 78 8.53 9.71 -7.07
N ALA A 79 8.22 10.34 -5.94
CA ALA A 79 8.99 10.16 -4.71
C ALA A 79 8.89 8.72 -4.15
N LYS A 80 7.78 8.02 -4.44
CA LYS A 80 7.64 6.60 -4.07
C LYS A 80 8.63 5.75 -4.85
N VAL A 81 8.71 5.95 -6.16
CA VAL A 81 9.65 5.24 -7.02
C VAL A 81 11.10 5.55 -6.63
N ASP A 82 11.42 6.83 -6.39
CA ASP A 82 12.74 7.24 -5.90
C ASP A 82 13.13 6.49 -4.62
N GLN A 83 12.21 6.41 -3.68
CA GLN A 83 12.47 5.72 -2.42
C GLN A 83 12.59 4.20 -2.59
N ILE A 84 11.78 3.58 -3.45
CA ILE A 84 11.89 2.14 -3.74
C ILE A 84 13.26 1.84 -4.33
N LEU A 85 13.69 2.61 -5.33
CA LEU A 85 15.00 2.45 -5.94
C LEU A 85 16.14 2.70 -4.93
N ALA A 86 15.98 3.69 -4.04
CA ALA A 86 16.95 3.93 -2.97
C ALA A 86 17.04 2.76 -1.98
N TRP A 87 15.96 2.07 -1.69
CA TRP A 87 16.00 0.86 -0.85
C TRP A 87 16.74 -0.30 -1.53
N LEU A 88 16.64 -0.42 -2.87
CA LEU A 88 17.39 -1.42 -3.63
C LEU A 88 18.90 -1.10 -3.66
N ASP A 89 19.26 0.17 -3.51
CA ASP A 89 20.65 0.66 -3.52
C ASP A 89 21.29 0.73 -2.12
N LEU A 90 20.61 0.26 -1.07
CA LEU A 90 21.19 0.27 0.27
C LEU A 90 22.58 -0.38 0.26
N PRO A 91 23.59 0.26 0.90
CA PRO A 91 24.98 -0.23 0.84
C PRO A 91 25.13 -1.60 1.50
N ASP A 92 24.41 -1.86 2.59
CA ASP A 92 24.38 -3.16 3.23
C ASP A 92 23.39 -4.08 2.51
N PRO A 93 23.83 -5.14 1.85
CA PRO A 93 22.94 -6.10 1.20
C PRO A 93 21.94 -6.77 2.15
N ALA A 94 22.28 -6.90 3.43
CA ALA A 94 21.40 -7.49 4.44
C ALA A 94 20.21 -6.59 4.79
N GLU A 95 20.28 -5.30 4.47
CA GLU A 95 19.20 -4.34 4.68
C GLU A 95 18.34 -4.13 3.41
N ARG A 96 18.75 -4.67 2.26
CA ARG A 96 17.98 -4.53 1.01
C ARG A 96 16.70 -5.34 1.06
N PRO A 97 15.54 -4.75 0.72
CA PRO A 97 14.31 -5.49 0.75
C PRO A 97 14.22 -6.49 -0.40
N HIS A 98 13.73 -7.68 -0.08
CA HIS A 98 13.37 -8.73 -1.03
C HIS A 98 11.85 -8.81 -1.28
N LEU A 99 11.07 -8.11 -0.48
CA LEU A 99 9.64 -7.88 -0.67
C LEU A 99 9.39 -6.38 -0.56
N VAL A 100 8.79 -5.79 -1.58
CA VAL A 100 8.36 -4.38 -1.56
C VAL A 100 6.88 -4.31 -1.85
N THR A 101 6.12 -3.63 -1.00
CA THR A 101 4.72 -3.27 -1.24
C THR A 101 4.62 -1.76 -1.39
N ALA A 102 3.88 -1.28 -2.38
CA ALA A 102 3.68 0.14 -2.60
C ALA A 102 2.27 0.44 -3.09
N TRP A 103 1.66 1.50 -2.58
CA TRP A 103 0.36 1.96 -3.03
C TRP A 103 0.45 3.31 -3.73
N PHE A 104 -0.06 3.34 -4.97
CA PHE A 104 -0.13 4.53 -5.81
C PHE A 104 -1.56 5.09 -5.76
N HIS A 105 -1.78 6.16 -5.01
CA HIS A 105 -3.11 6.66 -4.64
C HIS A 105 -3.73 7.65 -5.63
N GLY A 106 -2.97 8.11 -6.64
CA GLY A 106 -3.38 9.24 -7.48
C GLY A 106 -4.69 9.01 -8.24
N ALA A 107 -4.89 7.83 -8.83
CA ALA A 107 -6.12 7.52 -9.58
C ALA A 107 -7.34 7.42 -8.65
N ASP A 108 -7.19 6.80 -7.49
CA ASP A 108 -8.23 6.71 -6.46
C ASP A 108 -8.63 8.10 -5.97
N GLY A 109 -7.65 8.94 -5.61
CA GLY A 109 -7.88 10.31 -5.18
C GLY A 109 -8.57 11.18 -6.25
N ALA A 110 -8.19 11.02 -7.53
CA ALA A 110 -8.85 11.71 -8.63
C ALA A 110 -10.30 11.26 -8.79
N ALA A 111 -10.55 9.95 -8.73
CA ALA A 111 -11.89 9.39 -8.88
C ALA A 111 -12.82 9.76 -7.73
N HIS A 112 -12.33 9.79 -6.50
CA HIS A 112 -13.08 10.31 -5.34
C HIS A 112 -13.46 11.78 -5.48
N ARG A 113 -12.58 12.60 -6.03
CA ARG A 113 -12.77 14.03 -6.13
C ARG A 113 -13.67 14.44 -7.30
N PHE A 114 -13.52 13.80 -8.45
CA PHE A 114 -14.11 14.25 -9.71
C PHE A 114 -15.11 13.25 -10.30
N GLY A 115 -15.19 12.04 -9.76
CA GLY A 115 -15.95 10.92 -10.31
C GLY A 115 -15.11 10.01 -11.21
N PRO A 116 -15.46 8.72 -11.31
CA PRO A 116 -14.63 7.71 -11.98
C PRO A 116 -14.51 7.89 -13.49
N GLN A 117 -15.44 8.65 -14.12
CA GLN A 117 -15.43 8.91 -15.57
C GLN A 117 -14.75 10.22 -15.94
N ASP A 118 -14.25 11.00 -14.95
CA ASP A 118 -13.59 12.26 -15.21
C ASP A 118 -12.24 12.06 -15.92
N PRO A 119 -11.88 12.89 -16.91
CA PRO A 119 -10.59 12.82 -17.59
C PRO A 119 -9.37 12.90 -16.65
N ALA A 120 -9.51 13.52 -15.48
CA ALA A 120 -8.46 13.58 -14.46
C ALA A 120 -8.04 12.18 -13.97
N VAL A 121 -8.96 11.21 -13.95
CA VAL A 121 -8.65 9.82 -13.58
C VAL A 121 -7.74 9.18 -14.62
N ALA A 122 -8.10 9.31 -15.91
CA ALA A 122 -7.25 8.81 -17.00
C ALA A 122 -5.87 9.48 -17.01
N ALA A 123 -5.81 10.79 -16.76
CA ALA A 123 -4.55 11.52 -16.65
C ALA A 123 -3.69 11.03 -15.48
N SER A 124 -4.32 10.74 -14.34
CA SER A 124 -3.64 10.20 -13.16
C SER A 124 -3.12 8.78 -13.40
N LEU A 125 -3.91 7.91 -14.02
CA LEU A 125 -3.48 6.56 -14.42
C LEU A 125 -2.30 6.62 -15.39
N ALA A 126 -2.34 7.52 -16.38
CA ALA A 126 -1.21 7.70 -17.31
C ALA A 126 0.05 8.20 -16.58
N ALA A 127 -0.09 9.05 -15.57
CA ALA A 127 1.03 9.49 -14.74
C ALA A 127 1.61 8.33 -13.91
N GLN A 128 0.76 7.53 -13.29
CA GLN A 128 1.18 6.33 -12.55
C GLN A 128 1.85 5.30 -13.47
N GLY A 129 1.36 5.15 -14.71
CA GLY A 129 1.97 4.28 -15.72
C GLY A 129 3.41 4.71 -16.02
N ARG A 130 3.68 6.01 -16.19
CA ARG A 130 5.05 6.52 -16.39
C ARG A 130 5.96 6.27 -15.18
N GLU A 131 5.43 6.37 -13.97
CA GLU A 131 6.21 6.08 -12.78
C GLU A 131 6.51 4.58 -12.64
N LEU A 132 5.56 3.72 -13.04
CA LEU A 132 5.81 2.28 -13.12
C LEU A 132 6.88 1.95 -14.17
N GLU A 133 6.82 2.56 -15.35
CA GLU A 133 7.86 2.43 -16.38
C GLU A 133 9.24 2.84 -15.83
N ARG A 134 9.32 3.98 -15.16
CA ARG A 134 10.55 4.46 -14.50
C ARG A 134 11.07 3.48 -13.43
N LEU A 135 10.16 2.84 -12.68
CA LEU A 135 10.53 1.80 -11.71
C LEU A 135 11.13 0.58 -12.42
N LEU A 136 10.50 0.10 -13.51
CA LEU A 136 10.97 -1.03 -14.29
C LEU A 136 12.34 -0.75 -14.91
N ASP A 137 12.52 0.43 -15.50
CA ASP A 137 13.82 0.88 -16.02
C ASP A 137 14.88 0.94 -14.93
N GLY A 138 14.50 1.41 -13.74
CA GLY A 138 15.39 1.46 -12.59
C GLY A 138 15.81 0.07 -12.07
N ILE A 139 14.91 -0.91 -12.11
CA ILE A 139 15.20 -2.32 -11.81
C ILE A 139 16.17 -2.89 -12.86
N SER A 140 15.89 -2.64 -14.14
CA SER A 140 16.69 -3.10 -15.25
C SER A 140 18.11 -2.51 -15.23
N ALA A 141 18.24 -1.22 -14.96
CA ALA A 141 19.53 -0.54 -14.82
C ALA A 141 20.42 -1.13 -13.70
N ARG A 142 19.83 -1.85 -12.75
CA ARG A 142 20.51 -2.57 -11.66
C ARG A 142 20.78 -4.03 -11.99
N GLY A 143 20.39 -4.50 -13.18
CA GLY A 143 20.53 -5.91 -13.59
C GLY A 143 19.66 -6.87 -12.79
N LEU A 144 18.54 -6.39 -12.25
CA LEU A 144 17.66 -7.16 -11.38
C LEU A 144 16.47 -7.82 -12.10
N ASP A 145 16.34 -7.65 -13.43
CA ASP A 145 15.20 -8.18 -14.21
C ASP A 145 14.98 -9.68 -14.03
N ALA A 146 16.05 -10.45 -14.06
CA ALA A 146 15.97 -11.92 -13.98
C ALA A 146 15.57 -12.43 -12.57
N THR A 147 15.65 -11.58 -11.55
CA THR A 147 15.44 -11.93 -10.14
C THR A 147 14.30 -11.18 -9.47
N THR A 148 13.65 -10.28 -10.22
CA THR A 148 12.54 -9.46 -9.71
C THR A 148 11.23 -9.80 -10.41
N THR A 149 10.20 -10.09 -9.63
CA THR A 149 8.82 -10.19 -10.13
C THR A 149 8.06 -8.94 -9.71
N VAL A 150 7.51 -8.23 -10.68
CA VAL A 150 6.64 -7.07 -10.42
C VAL A 150 5.19 -7.50 -10.61
N VAL A 151 4.36 -7.26 -9.59
CA VAL A 151 2.93 -7.56 -9.60
C VAL A 151 2.16 -6.26 -9.45
N VAL A 152 1.34 -5.93 -10.44
CA VAL A 152 0.46 -4.75 -10.41
C VAL A 152 -0.96 -5.24 -10.21
N VAL A 153 -1.64 -4.72 -9.18
CA VAL A 153 -3.00 -5.10 -8.82
C VAL A 153 -3.83 -3.86 -8.52
N SER A 154 -5.15 -3.99 -8.64
CA SER A 154 -6.10 -3.03 -8.10
C SER A 154 -6.76 -3.64 -6.87
N ASP A 155 -6.96 -2.85 -5.83
CA ASP A 155 -7.69 -3.23 -4.61
C ASP A 155 -9.20 -3.25 -4.85
N HIS A 156 -9.74 -2.33 -5.66
CA HIS A 156 -11.15 -2.25 -6.05
C HIS A 156 -11.33 -1.43 -7.34
N GLY A 157 -12.54 -1.42 -7.85
CA GLY A 157 -13.00 -0.48 -8.85
C GLY A 157 -13.73 0.71 -8.21
N MET A 158 -14.30 1.60 -9.04
CA MET A 158 -15.07 2.75 -8.57
C MET A 158 -16.29 2.99 -9.46
N VAL A 159 -17.41 3.35 -8.83
CA VAL A 159 -18.68 3.66 -9.51
C VAL A 159 -19.31 4.91 -8.89
N ASP A 160 -20.08 5.64 -9.69
CA ASP A 160 -20.84 6.78 -9.19
C ASP A 160 -21.98 6.31 -8.28
N THR A 161 -22.09 6.91 -7.11
CA THR A 161 -23.22 6.70 -6.20
C THR A 161 -24.38 7.61 -6.59
N LYS A 162 -25.38 7.04 -7.26
CA LYS A 162 -26.55 7.80 -7.72
C LYS A 162 -27.64 8.00 -6.65
N ARG A 163 -27.63 7.17 -5.60
CA ARG A 163 -28.64 7.22 -4.54
C ARG A 163 -28.05 6.76 -3.22
N ARG A 164 -28.30 7.52 -2.17
CA ARG A 164 -27.96 7.14 -0.79
C ARG A 164 -29.24 6.82 -0.03
N VAL A 165 -29.27 5.71 0.68
CA VAL A 165 -30.36 5.33 1.60
C VAL A 165 -29.83 5.49 3.02
N ASP A 166 -30.53 6.30 3.81
CA ASP A 166 -30.27 6.44 5.24
C ASP A 166 -31.02 5.33 5.98
N LEU A 167 -30.30 4.48 6.68
CA LEU A 167 -30.83 3.35 7.45
C LEU A 167 -31.04 3.69 8.92
N THR A 168 -30.82 4.92 9.33
CA THR A 168 -30.95 5.36 10.74
C THR A 168 -32.37 5.84 11.11
N ARG A 169 -33.37 5.55 10.27
CA ARG A 169 -34.79 5.84 10.54
C ARG A 169 -35.58 4.57 10.82
#